data_b742f50715d27c065fb62d6461ccbbfe
#
_entry.id   b742f50715d27c065fb62d6461ccbbfe
#
_cell.length_a   1.000
_cell.length_b   1.000
_cell.length_c   1.000
_cell.angle_alpha   90.00
_cell.angle_beta   90.00
_cell.angle_gamma   90.00
#
_symmetry.space_group_name_H-M   'P 1'
#
loop_
_entity.id
_entity.type
_entity.pdbx_description
1 polymer ?
#
loop_
_entity_poly.entity_id
_entity_poly.type
_entity_poly.pdbx_seq_one_letter_code
_entity_poly.pdbx_strand_id
1 'polypeptide(L)'
;MATPTRWGTPADVLRLGRVSLLTDISSEMIVGVFALCFTTVAGGSTALLGLVEGLADAAAASLDFWAGWWSDRTGRRKPFALAGYGWSTLMKSLLLASPSVASLATFRVLERLGKSVRGPPRDAWLAAIAPEARRGYAFGVHTALDKAGAVIGPLIAYGVLAWRGATPATYALLFALALIPALASVLVLARVAERRSPPRERAALRVAWRALSPQFKRYLLPAGLVALGYFSVGFLFLRARAMGFAVQDVV
;
A
#
# COMPACT_ATOMS: atom_id res chain seq x y z
N MET A 1 -22.64 -19.74 -7.32
CA MET A 1 -21.32 -20.25 -7.77
C MET A 1 -20.66 -19.17 -8.62
N ALA A 2 -19.41 -18.78 -8.31
CA ALA A 2 -18.68 -17.83 -9.17
C ALA A 2 -18.22 -18.58 -10.42
N THR A 3 -18.51 -18.03 -11.62
CA THR A 3 -18.04 -18.58 -12.89
C THR A 3 -16.51 -18.63 -12.90
N PRO A 4 -15.89 -19.79 -13.12
CA PRO A 4 -14.44 -19.88 -13.24
C PRO A 4 -14.00 -19.14 -14.52
N THR A 5 -12.87 -18.45 -14.43
CA THR A 5 -12.21 -17.89 -15.62
C THR A 5 -11.57 -19.02 -16.44
N ARG A 6 -11.10 -18.72 -17.64
CA ARG A 6 -10.37 -19.64 -18.52
C ARG A 6 -9.21 -20.41 -17.82
N TRP A 7 -8.70 -19.86 -16.71
CA TRP A 7 -7.63 -20.43 -15.89
C TRP A 7 -8.13 -21.10 -14.59
N GLY A 8 -9.45 -21.29 -14.42
CA GLY A 8 -10.03 -21.89 -13.21
C GLY A 8 -9.92 -21.00 -11.96
N THR A 9 -9.52 -19.73 -12.13
CA THR A 9 -9.43 -18.76 -11.03
C THR A 9 -10.78 -18.07 -10.88
N PRO A 10 -11.31 -17.91 -9.65
CA PRO A 10 -12.54 -17.14 -9.45
C PRO A 10 -12.38 -15.70 -9.99
N ALA A 11 -13.40 -15.23 -10.72
CA ALA A 11 -13.36 -13.88 -11.30
C ALA A 11 -13.10 -12.79 -10.27
N ASP A 12 -13.56 -12.97 -9.03
CA ASP A 12 -13.35 -12.01 -7.95
C ASP A 12 -11.88 -11.97 -7.46
N VAL A 13 -11.11 -13.06 -7.56
CA VAL A 13 -9.65 -13.05 -7.30
C VAL A 13 -8.94 -12.15 -8.30
N LEU A 14 -9.29 -12.26 -9.59
CA LEU A 14 -8.72 -11.40 -10.62
C LEU A 14 -9.15 -9.93 -10.46
N ARG A 15 -10.39 -9.69 -10.04
CA ARG A 15 -10.86 -8.32 -9.75
C ARG A 15 -10.08 -7.70 -8.60
N LEU A 16 -9.89 -8.42 -7.50
CA LEU A 16 -9.06 -7.96 -6.38
C LEU A 16 -7.59 -7.76 -6.79
N GLY A 17 -7.04 -8.64 -7.62
CA GLY A 17 -5.70 -8.48 -8.18
C GLY A 17 -5.58 -7.21 -9.06
N ARG A 18 -6.61 -6.90 -9.88
CA ARG A 18 -6.65 -5.66 -10.66
C ARG A 18 -6.75 -4.42 -9.79
N VAL A 19 -7.48 -4.49 -8.67
CA VAL A 19 -7.52 -3.41 -7.68
C VAL A 19 -6.13 -3.14 -7.13
N SER A 20 -5.39 -4.21 -6.77
CA SER A 20 -4.02 -4.11 -6.28
C SER A 20 -3.08 -3.54 -7.34
N LEU A 21 -3.12 -4.08 -8.58
CA LEU A 21 -2.36 -3.58 -9.72
C LEU A 21 -2.53 -2.05 -9.89
N LEU A 22 -3.77 -1.60 -10.01
CA LEU A 22 -4.07 -0.18 -10.25
C LEU A 22 -3.63 0.70 -9.07
N THR A 23 -3.81 0.20 -7.85
CA THR A 23 -3.40 0.93 -6.65
C THR A 23 -1.88 1.04 -6.56
N ASP A 24 -1.16 -0.04 -6.90
CA ASP A 24 0.30 -0.04 -6.85
C ASP A 24 0.91 0.77 -7.99
N ILE A 25 0.34 0.75 -9.20
CA ILE A 25 0.71 1.73 -10.24
C ILE A 25 0.64 3.15 -9.68
N SER A 26 -0.48 3.51 -9.05
CA SER A 26 -0.68 4.84 -8.47
C SER A 26 0.32 5.16 -7.35
N SER A 27 0.49 4.23 -6.42
CA SER A 27 1.31 4.47 -5.22
C SER A 27 2.80 4.52 -5.57
N GLU A 28 3.27 3.63 -6.44
CA GLU A 28 4.68 3.53 -6.79
C GLU A 28 5.13 4.67 -7.74
N MET A 29 4.22 5.24 -8.55
CA MET A 29 4.48 6.51 -9.25
C MET A 29 4.83 7.63 -8.27
N ILE A 30 4.16 7.66 -7.10
CA ILE A 30 4.37 8.69 -6.07
C ILE A 30 5.62 8.36 -5.25
N VAL A 31 5.77 7.11 -4.80
CA VAL A 31 6.88 6.69 -3.92
C VAL A 31 8.23 6.96 -4.54
N GLY A 32 8.40 6.67 -5.84
CA GLY A 32 9.64 6.91 -6.57
C GLY A 32 10.10 8.38 -6.53
N VAL A 33 9.17 9.32 -6.59
CA VAL A 33 9.49 10.76 -6.61
C VAL A 33 9.29 11.45 -5.27
N PHE A 34 8.66 10.82 -4.29
CA PHE A 34 8.24 11.44 -3.03
C PHE A 34 9.43 12.00 -2.24
N ALA A 35 10.47 11.18 -2.00
CA ALA A 35 11.63 11.59 -1.23
C ALA A 35 12.38 12.76 -1.90
N LEU A 36 12.48 12.74 -3.23
CA LEU A 36 13.09 13.81 -4.01
C LEU A 36 12.24 15.09 -3.95
N CYS A 37 10.93 14.98 -4.17
CA CYS A 37 10.02 16.13 -4.08
C CYS A 37 10.03 16.74 -2.66
N PHE A 38 10.03 15.90 -1.61
CA PHE A 38 10.07 16.33 -0.22
C PHE A 38 11.33 17.13 0.10
N THR A 39 12.49 16.71 -0.39
CA THR A 39 13.77 17.36 -0.06
C THR A 39 14.12 18.50 -1.02
N THR A 40 13.92 18.33 -2.34
CA THR A 40 14.38 19.31 -3.33
C THR A 40 13.36 20.40 -3.66
N VAL A 41 12.06 20.09 -3.61
CA VAL A 41 10.98 21.04 -3.93
C VAL A 41 10.40 21.67 -2.67
N ALA A 42 10.02 20.85 -1.69
CA ALA A 42 9.43 21.35 -0.45
C ALA A 42 10.48 21.86 0.56
N GLY A 43 11.77 21.55 0.38
CA GLY A 43 12.85 21.99 1.28
C GLY A 43 12.92 21.23 2.62
N GLY A 44 12.31 20.05 2.68
CA GLY A 44 12.36 19.19 3.87
C GLY A 44 13.74 18.57 4.08
N SER A 45 14.17 18.45 5.34
CA SER A 45 15.43 17.78 5.65
C SER A 45 15.27 16.26 5.56
N THR A 46 16.38 15.56 5.30
CA THR A 46 16.43 14.09 5.28
C THR A 46 16.06 13.49 6.64
N ALA A 47 16.44 14.15 7.75
CA ALA A 47 16.06 13.73 9.09
C ALA A 47 14.53 13.82 9.29
N LEU A 48 13.91 14.89 8.81
CA LEU A 48 12.46 15.06 8.89
C LEU A 48 11.73 14.03 8.01
N LEU A 49 12.25 13.71 6.83
CA LEU A 49 11.74 12.63 6.00
C LEU A 49 11.75 11.29 6.78
N GLY A 50 12.86 10.98 7.45
CA GLY A 50 12.98 9.77 8.27
C GLY A 50 11.96 9.72 9.41
N LEU A 51 11.74 10.85 10.08
CA LEU A 51 10.72 10.96 11.13
C LEU A 51 9.30 10.72 10.56
N VAL A 52 8.98 11.34 9.42
CA VAL A 52 7.67 11.17 8.75
C VAL A 52 7.45 9.72 8.32
N GLU A 53 8.45 9.09 7.70
CA GLU A 53 8.36 7.67 7.29
C GLU A 53 8.21 6.75 8.51
N GLY A 54 9.01 6.96 9.55
CA GLY A 54 8.94 6.17 10.79
C GLY A 54 7.60 6.31 11.50
N LEU A 55 7.06 7.53 11.61
CA LEU A 55 5.72 7.77 12.16
C LEU A 55 4.62 7.12 11.31
N ALA A 56 4.74 7.21 10.00
CA ALA A 56 3.78 6.61 9.07
C ALA A 56 3.77 5.08 9.23
N ASP A 57 4.94 4.45 9.31
CA ASP A 57 5.05 2.99 9.45
C ASP A 57 4.59 2.51 10.84
N ALA A 58 4.93 3.23 11.92
CA ALA A 58 4.48 2.91 13.27
C ALA A 58 2.95 3.02 13.41
N ALA A 59 2.36 4.09 12.89
CA ALA A 59 0.92 4.28 12.88
C ALA A 59 0.22 3.21 12.04
N ALA A 60 0.78 2.86 10.89
CA ALA A 60 0.28 1.81 10.02
C ALA A 60 0.28 0.44 10.72
N ALA A 61 1.40 0.03 11.29
CA ALA A 61 1.52 -1.25 11.98
C ALA A 61 0.52 -1.40 13.14
N SER A 62 0.27 -0.31 13.87
CA SER A 62 -0.72 -0.27 14.94
C SER A 62 -2.14 -0.47 14.40
N LEU A 63 -2.48 0.18 13.30
CA LEU A 63 -3.81 0.14 12.72
C LEU A 63 -4.11 -1.17 11.97
N ASP A 64 -3.10 -1.84 11.40
CA ASP A 64 -3.24 -3.15 10.74
C ASP A 64 -3.91 -4.17 11.67
N PHE A 65 -3.47 -4.21 12.93
CA PHE A 65 -4.05 -5.09 13.93
C PHE A 65 -5.54 -4.80 14.18
N TRP A 66 -5.89 -3.53 14.38
CA TRP A 66 -7.26 -3.11 14.68
C TRP A 66 -8.19 -3.30 13.48
N ALA A 67 -7.74 -2.97 12.28
CA ALA A 67 -8.51 -3.15 11.05
C ALA A 67 -8.81 -4.63 10.79
N GLY A 68 -7.83 -5.51 10.98
CA GLY A 68 -8.01 -6.95 10.88
C GLY A 68 -9.00 -7.49 11.92
N TRP A 69 -8.82 -7.11 13.19
CA TRP A 69 -9.69 -7.53 14.28
C TRP A 69 -11.13 -7.12 14.06
N TRP A 70 -11.36 -5.87 13.66
CA TRP A 70 -12.71 -5.33 13.47
C TRP A 70 -13.41 -5.95 12.26
N SER A 71 -12.68 -6.10 11.16
CA SER A 71 -13.19 -6.75 9.95
C SER A 71 -13.61 -8.21 10.20
N ASP A 72 -12.82 -8.95 10.99
CA ASP A 72 -13.15 -10.34 11.35
C ASP A 72 -14.35 -10.44 12.29
N ARG A 73 -14.47 -9.49 13.24
CA ARG A 73 -15.60 -9.45 14.18
C ARG A 73 -16.93 -9.11 13.49
N THR A 74 -16.90 -8.25 12.49
CA THR A 74 -18.10 -7.88 11.74
C THR A 74 -18.45 -8.85 10.62
N GLY A 75 -17.52 -9.73 10.22
CA GLY A 75 -17.67 -10.60 9.06
C GLY A 75 -17.78 -9.85 7.73
N ARG A 76 -17.59 -8.51 7.75
CA ARG A 76 -17.65 -7.64 6.58
C ARG A 76 -16.26 -7.20 6.22
N ARG A 77 -15.82 -7.44 5.00
CA ARG A 77 -14.48 -7.11 4.53
C ARG A 77 -14.47 -6.00 3.51
N LYS A 78 -15.48 -5.97 2.63
CA LYS A 78 -15.60 -4.98 1.57
C LYS A 78 -15.68 -3.53 2.10
N PRO A 79 -16.47 -3.18 3.14
CA PRO A 79 -16.53 -1.82 3.64
C PRO A 79 -15.16 -1.31 4.12
N PHE A 80 -14.39 -2.14 4.82
CA PHE A 80 -13.04 -1.78 5.27
C PHE A 80 -12.08 -1.59 4.10
N ALA A 81 -12.10 -2.50 3.14
CA ALA A 81 -11.31 -2.37 1.93
C ALA A 81 -11.68 -1.08 1.17
N LEU A 82 -12.97 -0.84 0.90
CA LEU A 82 -13.43 0.38 0.24
C LEU A 82 -13.05 1.65 1.00
N ALA A 83 -13.21 1.66 2.32
CA ALA A 83 -12.80 2.79 3.15
C ALA A 83 -11.29 3.05 3.03
N GLY A 84 -10.46 2.01 3.12
CA GLY A 84 -9.00 2.16 3.03
C GLY A 84 -8.51 2.58 1.64
N TYR A 85 -9.05 2.00 0.55
CA TYR A 85 -8.73 2.39 -0.82
C TYR A 85 -9.23 3.81 -1.13
N GLY A 86 -10.47 4.13 -0.75
CA GLY A 86 -11.07 5.45 -0.92
C GLY A 86 -10.30 6.51 -0.14
N TRP A 87 -9.95 6.23 1.12
CA TRP A 87 -9.13 7.11 1.94
C TRP A 87 -7.75 7.38 1.33
N SER A 88 -7.01 6.31 0.93
CA SER A 88 -5.73 6.49 0.24
C SER A 88 -5.85 7.33 -1.03
N THR A 89 -6.92 7.12 -1.81
CA THR A 89 -7.18 7.91 -3.02
C THR A 89 -7.47 9.37 -2.69
N LEU A 90 -8.28 9.63 -1.65
CA LEU A 90 -8.58 10.98 -1.18
C LEU A 90 -7.32 11.69 -0.70
N MET A 91 -6.48 11.00 0.08
CA MET A 91 -5.23 11.59 0.56
C MET A 91 -4.26 11.93 -0.56
N LYS A 92 -4.25 11.19 -1.66
CA LYS A 92 -3.44 11.52 -2.84
C LYS A 92 -3.85 12.86 -3.48
N SER A 93 -5.10 13.28 -3.35
CA SER A 93 -5.53 14.59 -3.84
C SER A 93 -4.88 15.76 -3.10
N LEU A 94 -4.41 15.56 -1.86
CA LEU A 94 -3.65 16.58 -1.12
C LEU A 94 -2.34 16.95 -1.81
N LEU A 95 -1.76 16.03 -2.60
CA LEU A 95 -0.54 16.29 -3.37
C LEU A 95 -0.75 17.28 -4.53
N LEU A 96 -2.00 17.53 -4.93
CA LEU A 96 -2.34 18.54 -5.93
C LEU A 96 -2.35 19.96 -5.36
N ALA A 97 -2.42 20.09 -4.04
CA ALA A 97 -2.19 21.36 -3.36
C ALA A 97 -0.71 21.75 -3.44
N SER A 98 -0.37 22.97 -3.02
CA SER A 98 1.03 23.40 -3.00
C SER A 98 1.92 22.40 -2.25
N PRO A 99 3.02 21.93 -2.84
CA PRO A 99 3.92 20.94 -2.24
C PRO A 99 4.75 21.57 -1.12
N SER A 100 4.17 21.67 0.06
CA SER A 100 4.87 22.05 1.29
C SER A 100 5.31 20.81 2.08
N VAL A 101 6.30 20.96 2.93
CA VAL A 101 6.73 19.88 3.84
C VAL A 101 5.56 19.35 4.65
N ALA A 102 4.69 20.25 5.15
CA ALA A 102 3.53 19.86 5.94
C ALA A 102 2.50 19.06 5.12
N SER A 103 2.19 19.49 3.88
CA SER A 103 1.23 18.76 3.03
C SER A 103 1.74 17.39 2.64
N LEU A 104 3.03 17.28 2.28
CA LEU A 104 3.67 16.01 1.93
C LEU A 104 3.77 15.06 3.13
N ALA A 105 4.15 15.56 4.31
CA ALA A 105 4.21 14.77 5.55
C ALA A 105 2.81 14.26 5.94
N THR A 106 1.81 15.14 5.93
CA THR A 106 0.41 14.80 6.22
C THR A 106 -0.11 13.74 5.25
N PHE A 107 0.11 13.93 3.94
CA PHE A 107 -0.24 12.94 2.94
C PHE A 107 0.39 11.59 3.28
N ARG A 108 1.69 11.55 3.55
CA ARG A 108 2.43 10.30 3.76
C ARG A 108 1.88 9.49 4.92
N VAL A 109 1.64 10.15 6.07
CA VAL A 109 1.08 9.48 7.25
C VAL A 109 -0.35 9.01 6.99
N LEU A 110 -1.21 9.88 6.47
CA LEU A 110 -2.62 9.57 6.26
C LEU A 110 -2.84 8.52 5.15
N GLU A 111 -2.02 8.52 4.10
CA GLU A 111 -2.07 7.49 3.05
C GLU A 111 -1.69 6.11 3.62
N ARG A 112 -0.65 6.04 4.46
CA ARG A 112 -0.24 4.81 5.14
C ARG A 112 -1.35 4.24 6.02
N LEU A 113 -2.08 5.08 6.76
CA LEU A 113 -3.25 4.65 7.55
C LEU A 113 -4.32 4.01 6.65
N GLY A 114 -4.60 4.60 5.48
CA GLY A 114 -5.53 4.01 4.52
C GLY A 114 -5.06 2.64 4.01
N LYS A 115 -3.76 2.46 3.80
CA LYS A 115 -3.17 1.18 3.42
C LYS A 115 -3.40 0.11 4.49
N SER A 116 -3.24 0.47 5.75
CA SER A 116 -3.45 -0.42 6.90
C SER A 116 -4.91 -0.81 7.08
N VAL A 117 -5.84 0.11 6.91
CA VAL A 117 -7.27 -0.20 6.99
C VAL A 117 -7.70 -1.23 5.93
N ARG A 118 -7.07 -1.22 4.75
CA ARG A 118 -7.44 -2.12 3.64
C ARG A 118 -6.69 -3.45 3.61
N GLY A 119 -5.44 -3.49 4.09
CA GLY A 119 -4.55 -4.65 3.93
C GLY A 119 -5.11 -5.94 4.52
N PRO A 120 -5.24 -6.06 5.85
CA PRO A 120 -5.72 -7.27 6.49
C PRO A 120 -7.14 -7.70 6.04
N PRO A 121 -8.14 -6.79 5.91
CA PRO A 121 -9.46 -7.16 5.38
C PRO A 121 -9.42 -7.68 3.95
N ARG A 122 -8.59 -7.09 3.07
CA ARG A 122 -8.42 -7.55 1.68
C ARG A 122 -7.87 -8.97 1.64
N ASP A 123 -6.83 -9.25 2.41
CA ASP A 123 -6.19 -10.57 2.43
C ASP A 123 -7.13 -11.64 3.00
N ALA A 124 -7.87 -11.31 4.05
CA ALA A 124 -8.91 -12.16 4.59
C ALA A 124 -10.06 -12.38 3.58
N TRP A 125 -10.39 -11.36 2.77
CA TRP A 125 -11.39 -11.50 1.71
C TRP A 125 -10.90 -12.40 0.59
N LEU A 126 -9.66 -12.21 0.12
CA LEU A 126 -9.01 -13.06 -0.87
C LEU A 126 -9.00 -14.53 -0.41
N ALA A 127 -8.60 -14.79 0.84
CA ALA A 127 -8.63 -16.13 1.43
C ALA A 127 -10.03 -16.77 1.48
N ALA A 128 -11.07 -15.95 1.65
CA ALA A 128 -12.46 -16.44 1.72
C ALA A 128 -13.08 -16.78 0.36
N ILE A 129 -12.67 -16.08 -0.70
CA ILE A 129 -13.18 -16.35 -2.06
C ILE A 129 -12.38 -17.42 -2.79
N ALA A 130 -11.13 -17.66 -2.37
CA ALA A 130 -10.27 -18.67 -2.96
C ALA A 130 -10.65 -20.07 -2.47
N PRO A 131 -10.80 -21.07 -3.36
CA PRO A 131 -10.94 -22.47 -2.96
C PRO A 131 -9.76 -22.89 -2.08
N GLU A 132 -10.01 -23.68 -1.04
CA GLU A 132 -8.99 -24.05 -0.06
C GLU A 132 -7.77 -24.70 -0.71
N ALA A 133 -7.98 -25.66 -1.60
CA ALA A 133 -6.92 -26.37 -2.34
C ALA A 133 -6.13 -25.45 -3.30
N ARG A 134 -6.60 -24.23 -3.60
CA ARG A 134 -5.97 -23.31 -4.55
C ARG A 134 -5.67 -21.95 -3.92
N ARG A 135 -5.69 -21.81 -2.60
CA ARG A 135 -5.39 -20.52 -1.93
C ARG A 135 -4.02 -19.97 -2.32
N GLY A 136 -2.99 -20.83 -2.29
CA GLY A 136 -1.63 -20.41 -2.70
C GLY A 136 -1.59 -19.86 -4.11
N TYR A 137 -2.28 -20.49 -5.07
CA TYR A 137 -2.39 -19.99 -6.44
C TYR A 137 -3.14 -18.64 -6.51
N ALA A 138 -4.23 -18.48 -5.78
CA ALA A 138 -4.99 -17.22 -5.75
C ALA A 138 -4.16 -16.07 -5.18
N PHE A 139 -3.42 -16.31 -4.10
CA PHE A 139 -2.48 -15.33 -3.55
C PHE A 139 -1.32 -15.06 -4.52
N GLY A 140 -0.80 -16.08 -5.20
CA GLY A 140 0.23 -15.92 -6.22
C GLY A 140 -0.21 -15.02 -7.36
N VAL A 141 -1.41 -15.23 -7.91
CA VAL A 141 -1.99 -14.37 -8.96
C VAL A 141 -2.19 -12.93 -8.45
N HIS A 142 -2.71 -12.77 -7.25
CA HIS A 142 -2.88 -11.45 -6.64
C HIS A 142 -1.54 -10.73 -6.48
N THR A 143 -0.54 -11.41 -5.91
CA THR A 143 0.80 -10.84 -5.70
C THR A 143 1.52 -10.53 -7.03
N ALA A 144 1.33 -11.37 -8.06
CA ALA A 144 1.90 -11.09 -9.38
C ALA A 144 1.33 -9.80 -9.99
N LEU A 145 0.02 -9.56 -9.86
CA LEU A 145 -0.62 -8.32 -10.31
C LEU A 145 -0.18 -7.11 -9.47
N ASP A 146 -0.05 -7.27 -8.16
CA ASP A 146 0.50 -6.28 -7.24
C ASP A 146 1.92 -5.86 -7.67
N LYS A 147 2.82 -6.83 -7.87
CA LYS A 147 4.19 -6.58 -8.31
C LYS A 147 4.28 -6.03 -9.73
N ALA A 148 3.39 -6.43 -10.64
CA ALA A 148 3.30 -5.80 -11.96
C ALA A 148 2.97 -4.30 -11.84
N GLY A 149 2.07 -3.91 -10.93
CA GLY A 149 1.79 -2.51 -10.64
C GLY A 149 3.00 -1.78 -10.08
N ALA A 150 3.75 -2.44 -9.18
CA ALA A 150 4.97 -1.89 -8.59
C ALA A 150 6.12 -1.68 -9.61
N VAL A 151 6.09 -2.36 -10.75
CA VAL A 151 7.03 -2.12 -11.86
C VAL A 151 6.51 -1.05 -12.81
N ILE A 152 5.22 -1.09 -13.15
CA ILE A 152 4.63 -0.16 -14.12
C ILE A 152 4.62 1.28 -13.58
N GLY A 153 4.36 1.48 -12.28
CA GLY A 153 4.33 2.80 -11.65
C GLY A 153 5.63 3.59 -11.84
N PRO A 154 6.78 3.08 -11.40
CA PRO A 154 8.09 3.72 -11.61
C PRO A 154 8.42 3.93 -13.09
N LEU A 155 8.10 2.98 -13.98
CA LEU A 155 8.32 3.15 -15.42
C LEU A 155 7.54 4.34 -16.00
N ILE A 156 6.31 4.58 -15.55
CA ILE A 156 5.55 5.77 -15.94
C ILE A 156 6.23 7.03 -15.39
N ALA A 157 6.64 7.01 -14.12
CA ALA A 157 7.33 8.13 -13.49
C ALA A 157 8.65 8.46 -14.22
N TYR A 158 9.44 7.43 -14.52
CA TYR A 158 10.65 7.54 -15.34
C TYR A 158 10.36 8.21 -16.70
N GLY A 159 9.38 7.70 -17.44
CA GLY A 159 9.05 8.24 -18.76
C GLY A 159 8.63 9.70 -18.72
N VAL A 160 7.82 10.10 -17.74
CA VAL A 160 7.39 11.51 -17.58
C VAL A 160 8.57 12.40 -17.18
N LEU A 161 9.44 11.95 -16.27
CA LEU A 161 10.63 12.71 -15.86
C LEU A 161 11.66 12.83 -16.99
N ALA A 162 11.87 11.77 -17.77
CA ALA A 162 12.77 11.79 -18.92
C ALA A 162 12.27 12.75 -20.01
N TRP A 163 10.95 12.84 -20.19
CA TRP A 163 10.36 13.72 -21.21
C TRP A 163 10.34 15.19 -20.78
N ARG A 164 9.98 15.50 -19.51
CA ARG A 164 9.73 16.88 -19.04
C ARG A 164 10.78 17.42 -18.08
N GLY A 165 11.72 16.58 -17.67
CA GLY A 165 12.67 16.94 -16.61
C GLY A 165 12.05 16.95 -15.21
N ALA A 166 12.91 17.02 -14.20
CA ALA A 166 12.51 17.03 -12.78
C ALA A 166 12.19 18.46 -12.31
N THR A 167 10.99 18.93 -12.60
CA THR A 167 10.50 20.26 -12.21
C THR A 167 9.31 20.14 -11.25
N PRO A 168 9.00 21.18 -10.45
CA PRO A 168 7.79 21.17 -9.61
C PRO A 168 6.50 20.87 -10.40
N ALA A 169 6.39 21.40 -11.62
CA ALA A 169 5.25 21.13 -12.50
C ALA A 169 5.18 19.65 -12.94
N THR A 170 6.33 19.01 -13.15
CA THR A 170 6.39 17.59 -13.51
C THR A 170 5.98 16.71 -12.34
N TYR A 171 6.37 17.04 -11.11
CA TYR A 171 5.91 16.32 -9.92
C TYR A 171 4.40 16.47 -9.73
N ALA A 172 3.85 17.69 -9.89
CA ALA A 172 2.41 17.90 -9.84
C ALA A 172 1.65 17.09 -10.90
N LEU A 173 2.18 17.00 -12.13
CA LEU A 173 1.64 16.15 -13.19
C LEU A 173 1.64 14.68 -12.80
N LEU A 174 2.75 14.17 -12.25
CA LEU A 174 2.84 12.78 -11.77
C LEU A 174 1.81 12.48 -10.70
N PHE A 175 1.61 13.39 -9.74
CA PHE A 175 0.61 13.24 -8.69
C PHE A 175 -0.82 13.25 -9.28
N ALA A 176 -1.10 14.10 -10.26
CA ALA A 176 -2.38 14.11 -10.97
C ALA A 176 -2.61 12.82 -11.75
N LEU A 177 -1.61 12.34 -12.49
CA LEU A 177 -1.69 11.06 -13.23
C LEU A 177 -1.90 9.87 -12.30
N ALA A 178 -1.28 9.87 -11.12
CA ALA A 178 -1.45 8.81 -10.13
C ALA A 178 -2.88 8.69 -9.59
N LEU A 179 -3.68 9.75 -9.62
CA LEU A 179 -5.08 9.70 -9.22
C LEU A 179 -5.94 8.87 -10.17
N ILE A 180 -5.59 8.79 -11.45
CA ILE A 180 -6.37 8.03 -12.45
C ILE A 180 -6.46 6.55 -12.07
N PRO A 181 -5.34 5.81 -11.91
CA PRO A 181 -5.40 4.42 -11.49
C PRO A 181 -5.91 4.26 -10.05
N ALA A 182 -5.68 5.24 -9.15
CA ALA A 182 -6.25 5.20 -7.80
C ALA A 182 -7.78 5.20 -7.82
N LEU A 183 -8.40 6.12 -8.55
CA LEU A 183 -9.85 6.19 -8.72
C LEU A 183 -10.40 4.93 -9.42
N ALA A 184 -9.73 4.47 -10.47
CA ALA A 184 -10.10 3.24 -11.17
C ALA A 184 -10.09 2.04 -10.22
N SER A 185 -9.11 1.94 -9.31
CA SER A 185 -9.05 0.87 -8.32
C SER A 185 -10.26 0.84 -7.39
N VAL A 186 -10.70 2.01 -6.90
CA VAL A 186 -11.90 2.14 -6.05
C VAL A 186 -13.16 1.73 -6.81
N LEU A 187 -13.29 2.17 -8.07
CA LEU A 187 -14.43 1.82 -8.92
C LEU A 187 -14.50 0.32 -9.23
N VAL A 188 -13.35 -0.31 -9.49
CA VAL A 188 -13.29 -1.78 -9.70
C VAL A 188 -13.67 -2.49 -8.41
N LEU A 189 -13.14 -2.07 -7.26
CA LEU A 189 -13.44 -2.66 -5.96
C LEU A 189 -14.93 -2.54 -5.60
N ALA A 190 -15.54 -1.41 -5.89
CA ALA A 190 -16.98 -1.20 -5.65
C ALA A 190 -17.86 -2.22 -6.37
N ARG A 191 -17.40 -2.75 -7.52
CA ARG A 191 -18.11 -3.78 -8.32
C ARG A 191 -17.84 -5.23 -7.88
N VAL A 192 -16.88 -5.46 -6.96
CA VAL A 192 -16.63 -6.81 -6.42
C VAL A 192 -17.74 -7.17 -5.43
N ALA A 193 -18.34 -8.35 -5.60
CA ALA A 193 -19.40 -8.81 -4.72
C ALA A 193 -18.84 -9.16 -3.33
N GLU A 194 -19.49 -8.65 -2.27
CA GLU A 194 -19.13 -9.02 -0.91
C GLU A 194 -19.64 -10.43 -0.58
N ARG A 195 -18.76 -11.32 -0.18
CA ARG A 195 -19.11 -12.58 0.45
C ARG A 195 -18.94 -12.43 1.95
N ARG A 196 -20.06 -12.33 2.67
CA ARG A 196 -20.04 -12.31 4.13
C ARG A 196 -19.48 -13.64 4.64
N SER A 197 -18.53 -13.57 5.54
CA SER A 197 -18.08 -14.72 6.32
C SER A 197 -18.75 -14.69 7.68
N PRO A 198 -19.04 -15.86 8.29
CA PRO A 198 -19.53 -15.87 9.66
C PRO A 198 -18.55 -15.08 10.55
N PRO A 199 -19.06 -14.24 11.47
CA PRO A 199 -18.22 -13.55 12.44
C PRO A 199 -17.37 -14.57 13.20
N ARG A 200 -16.07 -14.28 13.34
CA ARG A 200 -15.20 -15.12 14.16
C ARG A 200 -15.08 -14.50 15.54
N GLU A 201 -15.50 -15.22 16.57
CA GLU A 201 -15.10 -14.89 17.93
C GLU A 201 -13.59 -15.07 18.05
N ARG A 202 -12.87 -13.96 18.26
CA ARG A 202 -11.44 -14.02 18.57
C ARG A 202 -11.26 -13.97 20.07
N ALA A 203 -10.42 -14.85 20.57
CA ALA A 203 -9.92 -14.81 21.93
C ALA A 203 -9.33 -13.43 22.26
N ALA A 204 -9.52 -12.98 23.50
CA ALA A 204 -8.87 -11.74 23.95
C ALA A 204 -7.35 -11.83 23.72
N LEU A 205 -6.70 -10.69 23.43
CA LEU A 205 -5.28 -10.62 23.12
C LEU A 205 -4.38 -11.34 24.15
N ARG A 206 -4.75 -11.25 25.44
CA ARG A 206 -4.05 -11.98 26.52
C ARG A 206 -4.11 -13.49 26.35
N VAL A 207 -5.26 -14.02 25.93
CA VAL A 207 -5.44 -15.46 25.70
C VAL A 207 -4.64 -15.89 24.48
N ALA A 208 -4.71 -15.11 23.41
CA ALA A 208 -3.93 -15.37 22.19
C ALA A 208 -2.42 -15.37 22.49
N TRP A 209 -1.90 -14.41 23.27
CA TRP A 209 -0.48 -14.37 23.65
C TRP A 209 -0.07 -15.60 24.48
N ARG A 210 -0.90 -16.01 25.44
CA ARG A 210 -0.62 -17.21 26.26
C ARG A 210 -0.60 -18.48 25.43
N ALA A 211 -1.41 -18.57 24.39
CA ALA A 211 -1.48 -19.71 23.48
C ALA A 211 -0.28 -19.85 22.52
N LEU A 212 0.52 -18.79 22.35
CA LEU A 212 1.71 -18.85 21.52
C LEU A 212 2.77 -19.76 22.11
N SER A 213 3.39 -20.58 21.25
CA SER A 213 4.48 -21.45 21.66
C SER A 213 5.69 -20.66 22.20
N PRO A 214 6.46 -21.21 23.17
CA PRO A 214 7.66 -20.54 23.65
C PRO A 214 8.70 -20.27 22.54
N GLN A 215 8.79 -21.15 21.56
CA GLN A 215 9.66 -20.99 20.39
C GLN A 215 9.27 -19.79 19.56
N PHE A 216 7.97 -19.60 19.32
CA PHE A 216 7.48 -18.44 18.56
C PHE A 216 7.73 -17.13 19.33
N LYS A 217 7.53 -17.11 20.66
CA LYS A 217 7.85 -15.94 21.49
C LYS A 217 9.33 -15.56 21.43
N ARG A 218 10.24 -16.56 21.45
CA ARG A 218 11.68 -16.35 21.27
C ARG A 218 12.02 -15.81 19.88
N TYR A 219 11.32 -16.27 18.83
CA TYR A 219 11.50 -15.76 17.47
C TYR A 219 11.08 -14.29 17.33
N LEU A 220 10.08 -13.82 18.07
CA LEU A 220 9.61 -12.45 17.99
C LEU A 220 10.69 -11.41 18.36
N LEU A 221 11.63 -11.75 19.26
CA LEU A 221 12.69 -10.84 19.65
C LEU A 221 13.65 -10.53 18.48
N PRO A 222 14.32 -11.51 17.86
CA PRO A 222 15.19 -11.22 16.72
C PRO A 222 14.42 -10.66 15.53
N ALA A 223 13.18 -11.10 15.28
CA ALA A 223 12.33 -10.53 14.23
C ALA A 223 12.03 -9.04 14.48
N GLY A 224 11.77 -8.66 15.74
CA GLY A 224 11.58 -7.26 16.13
C GLY A 224 12.83 -6.43 15.96
N LEU A 225 14.00 -6.97 16.33
CA LEU A 225 15.29 -6.27 16.14
C LEU A 225 15.60 -6.03 14.65
N VAL A 226 15.34 -7.02 13.79
CA VAL A 226 15.49 -6.86 12.32
C VAL A 226 14.51 -5.81 11.80
N ALA A 227 13.27 -5.81 12.28
CA ALA A 227 12.28 -4.81 11.87
C ALA A 227 12.66 -3.38 12.26
N LEU A 228 13.36 -3.18 13.37
CA LEU A 228 13.87 -1.86 13.78
C LEU A 228 14.99 -1.36 12.85
N GLY A 229 15.70 -2.26 12.15
CA GLY A 229 16.72 -1.89 11.16
C GLY A 229 16.15 -1.54 9.79
N TYR A 230 14.84 -1.67 9.59
CA TYR A 230 14.22 -1.36 8.29
C TYR A 230 14.20 0.16 8.06
N PHE A 231 14.58 0.56 6.85
CA PHE A 231 14.58 1.96 6.44
C PHE A 231 13.82 2.15 5.12
N SER A 232 13.33 3.37 4.89
CA SER A 232 12.58 3.69 3.67
C SER A 232 13.48 3.65 2.43
N VAL A 233 12.99 3.07 1.34
CA VAL A 233 13.64 3.08 0.02
C VAL A 233 13.93 4.51 -0.46
N GLY A 234 13.16 5.49 -0.01
CA GLY A 234 13.42 6.90 -0.29
C GLY A 234 14.84 7.37 0.05
N PHE A 235 15.48 6.80 1.09
CA PHE A 235 16.88 7.12 1.40
C PHE A 235 17.86 6.59 0.36
N LEU A 236 17.58 5.44 -0.27
CA LEU A 236 18.38 4.92 -1.38
C LEU A 236 18.30 5.86 -2.59
N PHE A 237 17.12 6.38 -2.89
CA PHE A 237 16.92 7.36 -3.96
C PHE A 237 17.69 8.64 -3.69
N LEU A 238 17.65 9.18 -2.48
CA LEU A 238 18.43 10.35 -2.10
C LEU A 238 19.93 10.08 -2.17
N ARG A 239 20.40 8.90 -1.77
CA ARG A 239 21.81 8.52 -1.85
C ARG A 239 22.27 8.40 -3.31
N ALA A 240 21.49 7.72 -4.16
CA ALA A 240 21.80 7.62 -5.59
C ALA A 240 21.87 9.00 -6.24
N ARG A 241 20.95 9.90 -5.91
CA ARG A 241 20.98 11.29 -6.37
C ARG A 241 22.24 12.02 -5.90
N ALA A 242 22.64 11.85 -4.65
CA ALA A 242 23.87 12.43 -4.09
C ALA A 242 25.15 11.89 -4.77
N MET A 243 25.09 10.70 -5.36
CA MET A 243 26.18 10.09 -6.15
C MET A 243 26.21 10.58 -7.60
N GLY A 244 25.30 11.48 -8.01
CA GLY A 244 25.29 12.09 -9.34
C GLY A 244 24.35 11.45 -10.36
N PHE A 245 23.58 10.42 -9.98
CA PHE A 245 22.57 9.84 -10.89
C PHE A 245 21.48 10.87 -11.23
N ALA A 246 21.00 10.85 -12.46
CA ALA A 246 19.89 11.72 -12.85
C ALA A 246 18.59 11.30 -12.12
N VAL A 247 17.67 12.26 -11.92
CA VAL A 247 16.44 12.00 -11.13
C VAL A 247 15.60 10.87 -11.74
N GLN A 248 15.49 10.84 -13.06
CA GLN A 248 14.75 9.78 -13.76
C GLN A 248 15.37 8.38 -13.56
N ASP A 249 16.70 8.29 -13.47
CA ASP A 249 17.42 7.01 -13.34
C ASP A 249 17.38 6.46 -11.90
N VAL A 250 16.92 7.26 -10.96
CA VAL A 250 16.81 6.90 -9.53
C VAL A 250 15.43 6.36 -9.21
N VAL A 251 14.40 6.70 -9.98
CA VAL A 251 12.99 6.33 -9.80
C VAL A 251 12.68 5.00 -10.48
#